data_50105bb54a6f418932810ac8734eafc2
#
_entry.id   50105bb54a6f418932810ac8734eafc2
#
_cell.length_a   1.000
_cell.length_b   1.000
_cell.length_c   1.000
_cell.angle_alpha   90.00
_cell.angle_beta   90.00
_cell.angle_gamma   90.00
#
_symmetry.space_group_name_H-M   'P 1'
#
loop_
_entity.id
_entity.type
_entity.pdbx_description
1 polymer ?
#
loop_
_entity_poly.entity_id
_entity_poly.type
_entity_poly.pdbx_seq_one_letter_code
_entity_poly.pdbx_strand_id
1 'polypeptide(L)'
;MKILLPKNNRNHFIKHPYTMKRNGDIIIIEDDPDDWEILLEVFNQVMDANKYTNRVVIIEDSTMVVDFLKESETEPFLIISDINMPLLNGFELRQSICADPVLGKRNTPYVFLTTGGSNQDYVDSAFKLSVNGFFVKPVTFNDYIKLISEILGYWKTSLAPQ
;
A
#
# COMPACT_ATOMS: atom_id res chain seq x y z
N MET A 1 -8.11 10.05 -8.24
CA MET A 1 -8.18 8.67 -7.72
C MET A 1 -8.53 7.73 -8.86
N LYS A 2 -7.72 6.72 -9.08
CA LYS A 2 -7.98 5.68 -10.09
C LYS A 2 -8.20 4.35 -9.38
N ILE A 3 -9.20 3.60 -9.81
CA ILE A 3 -9.58 2.32 -9.21
C ILE A 3 -9.45 1.24 -10.28
N LEU A 4 -8.66 0.22 -10.00
CA LEU A 4 -8.62 -0.99 -10.81
C LEU A 4 -9.40 -2.11 -10.14
N LEU A 5 -10.32 -2.65 -10.88
CA LEU A 5 -11.02 -3.87 -10.50
C LEU A 5 -10.25 -5.09 -11.04
N PRO A 6 -10.15 -6.16 -10.27
CA PRO A 6 -9.55 -7.40 -10.77
C PRO A 6 -10.32 -7.89 -12.00
N LYS A 7 -9.59 -8.29 -13.03
CA LYS A 7 -10.17 -8.90 -14.23
C LYS A 7 -10.69 -10.29 -13.88
N ASN A 8 -11.99 -10.42 -13.67
CA ASN A 8 -12.74 -11.66 -13.49
C ASN A 8 -12.30 -12.59 -12.35
N ASN A 9 -13.13 -12.69 -11.33
CA ASN A 9 -13.36 -14.01 -10.76
C ASN A 9 -14.76 -14.11 -10.10
N ARG A 10 -15.63 -14.88 -10.73
CA ARG A 10 -16.79 -15.49 -10.08
C ARG A 10 -16.29 -16.78 -9.45
N ASN A 11 -15.91 -16.78 -8.19
CA ASN A 11 -15.73 -18.02 -7.46
C ASN A 11 -16.04 -17.87 -5.97
N HIS A 12 -16.81 -18.82 -5.51
CA HIS A 12 -17.35 -19.13 -4.21
C HIS A 12 -16.45 -18.75 -3.04
N PHE A 13 -16.98 -17.90 -2.17
CA PHE A 13 -16.40 -17.55 -0.88
C PHE A 13 -16.55 -18.70 0.11
N ILE A 14 -15.46 -19.33 0.47
CA ILE A 14 -15.38 -20.08 1.73
C ILE A 14 -15.08 -19.03 2.81
N LYS A 15 -16.07 -18.73 3.66
CA LYS A 15 -15.93 -17.83 4.79
C LYS A 15 -15.01 -18.47 5.84
N HIS A 16 -13.75 -18.09 5.85
CA HIS A 16 -12.90 -18.26 7.03
C HIS A 16 -12.97 -17.00 7.89
N PRO A 17 -13.19 -17.10 9.21
CA PRO A 17 -13.33 -15.93 10.09
C PRO A 17 -12.08 -15.02 10.16
N TYR A 18 -10.95 -15.46 9.61
CA TYR A 18 -9.68 -14.71 9.56
C TYR A 18 -9.37 -14.06 8.22
N THR A 19 -10.26 -14.10 7.24
CA THR A 19 -9.97 -13.74 5.84
C THR A 19 -10.36 -12.31 5.46
N MET A 20 -11.05 -11.55 6.31
CA MET A 20 -11.62 -10.25 5.90
C MET A 20 -10.56 -9.20 5.55
N LYS A 21 -9.39 -9.18 6.22
CA LYS A 21 -8.32 -8.22 5.92
C LYS A 21 -7.51 -8.57 4.67
N ARG A 22 -7.40 -9.83 4.30
CA ARG A 22 -6.59 -10.29 3.15
C ARG A 22 -7.13 -9.86 1.79
N ASN A 23 -8.42 -9.55 1.70
CA ASN A 23 -9.10 -9.13 0.48
C ASN A 23 -9.42 -7.63 0.46
N GLY A 24 -8.92 -6.87 1.44
CA GLY A 24 -9.04 -5.41 1.46
C GLY A 24 -8.27 -4.75 0.32
N ASP A 25 -8.52 -3.48 0.11
CA ASP A 25 -7.86 -2.70 -0.94
C ASP A 25 -6.35 -2.60 -0.70
N ILE A 26 -5.60 -2.56 -1.77
CA ILE A 26 -4.21 -2.13 -1.79
C ILE A 26 -4.20 -0.66 -2.20
N ILE A 27 -3.77 0.21 -1.30
CA ILE A 27 -3.72 1.65 -1.54
C ILE A 27 -2.30 2.02 -1.94
N ILE A 28 -2.15 2.66 -3.08
CA ILE A 28 -0.88 3.21 -3.56
C ILE A 28 -0.99 4.73 -3.57
N ILE A 29 -0.12 5.41 -2.83
CA ILE A 29 -0.07 6.86 -2.72
C ILE A 29 1.18 7.33 -3.44
N GLU A 30 0.99 7.90 -4.62
CA GLU A 30 2.04 8.28 -5.55
C GLU A 30 1.52 9.39 -6.46
N ASP A 31 2.18 10.53 -6.48
CA ASP A 31 1.79 11.69 -7.27
C ASP A 31 2.34 11.68 -8.71
N ASP A 32 3.46 11.01 -8.94
CA ASP A 32 4.09 10.93 -10.24
C ASP A 32 3.38 9.91 -11.15
N PRO A 33 2.80 10.35 -12.28
CA PRO A 33 2.11 9.45 -13.21
C PRO A 33 3.00 8.35 -13.78
N ASP A 34 4.25 8.63 -14.07
CA ASP A 34 5.17 7.62 -14.62
C ASP A 34 5.43 6.52 -13.60
N ASP A 35 5.56 6.88 -12.33
CA ASP A 35 5.79 5.91 -11.25
C ASP A 35 4.55 5.08 -10.93
N TRP A 36 3.37 5.69 -10.79
CA TRP A 36 2.19 4.89 -10.46
C TRP A 36 1.68 4.05 -11.65
N GLU A 37 1.92 4.45 -12.92
CA GLU A 37 1.59 3.63 -14.08
C GLU A 37 2.45 2.35 -14.11
N ILE A 38 3.74 2.46 -13.82
CA ILE A 38 4.64 1.31 -13.68
C ILE A 38 4.18 0.40 -12.55
N LEU A 39 3.91 0.97 -11.37
CA LEU A 39 3.42 0.20 -10.22
C LEU A 39 2.13 -0.53 -10.53
N LEU A 40 1.22 0.12 -11.23
CA LEU A 40 -0.05 -0.45 -11.63
C LEU A 40 0.12 -1.69 -12.51
N GLU A 41 1.00 -1.62 -13.50
CA GLU A 41 1.31 -2.75 -14.36
C GLU A 41 1.98 -3.90 -13.59
N VAL A 42 2.92 -3.56 -12.70
CA VAL A 42 3.59 -4.53 -11.82
C VAL A 42 2.56 -5.25 -10.92
N PHE A 43 1.68 -4.50 -10.28
CA PHE A 43 0.63 -5.09 -9.42
C PHE A 43 -0.29 -6.00 -10.22
N ASN A 44 -0.71 -5.59 -11.42
CA ASN A 44 -1.54 -6.44 -12.28
C ASN A 44 -0.86 -7.78 -12.57
N GLN A 45 0.41 -7.76 -12.97
CA GLN A 45 1.13 -8.99 -13.28
C GLN A 45 1.31 -9.89 -12.04
N VAL A 46 1.71 -9.33 -10.92
CA VAL A 46 1.91 -10.10 -9.68
C VAL A 46 0.59 -10.67 -9.16
N MET A 47 -0.47 -9.89 -9.20
CA MET A 47 -1.79 -10.32 -8.73
C MET A 47 -2.38 -11.41 -9.63
N ASP A 48 -2.27 -11.27 -10.96
CA ASP A 48 -2.75 -12.28 -11.90
C ASP A 48 -1.99 -13.60 -11.73
N ALA A 49 -0.66 -13.55 -11.60
CA ALA A 49 0.18 -14.73 -11.40
C ALA A 49 -0.14 -15.49 -10.10
N ASN A 50 -0.53 -14.79 -9.04
CA ASN A 50 -0.83 -15.36 -7.73
C ASN A 50 -2.33 -15.50 -7.44
N LYS A 51 -3.20 -15.15 -8.39
CA LYS A 51 -4.66 -15.16 -8.26
C LYS A 51 -5.16 -14.35 -7.06
N TYR A 52 -4.50 -13.23 -6.76
CA TYR A 52 -4.95 -12.29 -5.76
C TYR A 52 -6.11 -11.43 -6.32
N THR A 53 -7.11 -11.17 -5.49
CA THR A 53 -8.35 -10.50 -5.90
C THR A 53 -8.53 -9.12 -5.27
N ASN A 54 -7.49 -8.58 -4.65
CA ASN A 54 -7.53 -7.25 -4.05
C ASN A 54 -7.77 -6.18 -5.12
N ARG A 55 -8.53 -5.17 -4.76
CA ARG A 55 -8.66 -3.96 -5.58
C ARG A 55 -7.44 -3.07 -5.33
N VAL A 56 -6.85 -2.53 -6.38
CA VAL A 56 -5.77 -1.54 -6.29
C VAL A 56 -6.37 -0.15 -6.47
N VAL A 57 -6.07 0.74 -5.54
CA VAL A 57 -6.53 2.14 -5.55
C VAL A 57 -5.30 3.04 -5.58
N ILE A 58 -5.20 3.90 -6.60
CA ILE A 58 -4.16 4.92 -6.70
C ILE A 58 -4.71 6.24 -6.18
N ILE A 59 -3.99 6.88 -5.26
CA ILE A 59 -4.28 8.22 -4.76
C ILE A 59 -3.09 9.12 -5.12
N GLU A 60 -3.32 10.02 -6.07
CA GLU A 60 -2.29 10.93 -6.59
C GLU A 60 -2.08 12.15 -5.68
N ASP A 61 -3.12 12.57 -4.99
CA ASP A 61 -3.08 13.71 -4.06
C ASP A 61 -3.05 13.21 -2.61
N SER A 62 -1.90 13.35 -1.97
CA SER A 62 -1.68 12.90 -0.59
C SER A 62 -2.61 13.59 0.43
N THR A 63 -3.11 14.80 0.13
CA THR A 63 -4.03 15.53 1.01
C THR A 63 -5.41 14.88 1.10
N MET A 64 -5.78 14.02 0.13
CA MET A 64 -7.05 13.31 0.07
C MET A 64 -7.05 11.99 0.85
N VAL A 65 -5.89 11.50 1.26
CA VAL A 65 -5.74 10.12 1.79
C VAL A 65 -6.48 9.92 3.11
N VAL A 66 -6.35 10.85 4.05
CA VAL A 66 -6.98 10.72 5.37
C VAL A 66 -8.49 10.62 5.24
N ASP A 67 -9.10 11.51 4.47
CA ASP A 67 -10.56 11.48 4.27
C ASP A 67 -11.00 10.21 3.54
N PHE A 68 -10.26 9.81 2.50
CA PHE A 68 -10.53 8.55 1.80
C PHE A 68 -10.51 7.34 2.75
N LEU A 69 -9.51 7.23 3.61
CA LEU A 69 -9.40 6.13 4.58
C LEU A 69 -10.51 6.16 5.62
N LYS A 70 -10.97 7.35 6.03
CA LYS A 70 -12.07 7.50 6.99
C LYS A 70 -13.42 7.14 6.40
N GLU A 71 -13.65 7.48 5.13
CA GLU A 71 -14.87 7.18 4.40
C GLU A 71 -14.96 5.71 3.94
N SER A 72 -13.82 5.01 3.89
CA SER A 72 -13.78 3.60 3.50
C SER A 72 -14.44 2.71 4.55
N GLU A 73 -15.42 1.92 4.14
CA GLU A 73 -16.13 0.96 5.00
C GLU A 73 -15.25 -0.21 5.47
N THR A 74 -14.18 -0.50 4.74
CA THR A 74 -13.27 -1.62 5.00
C THR A 74 -11.84 -1.14 5.22
N GLU A 75 -11.13 -1.78 6.15
CA GLU A 75 -9.70 -1.53 6.28
C GLU A 75 -8.93 -1.99 5.04
N PRO A 76 -7.98 -1.19 4.54
CA PRO A 76 -7.09 -1.63 3.49
C PRO A 76 -6.28 -2.87 3.91
N PHE A 77 -5.93 -3.69 2.93
CA PHE A 77 -5.00 -4.79 3.11
C PHE A 77 -3.56 -4.30 3.32
N LEU A 78 -3.17 -3.29 2.54
CA LEU A 78 -1.82 -2.73 2.51
C LEU A 78 -1.86 -1.30 2.00
N ILE A 79 -1.06 -0.43 2.59
CA ILE A 79 -0.81 0.93 2.09
C ILE A 79 0.66 1.02 1.68
N ILE A 80 0.89 1.44 0.45
CA ILE A 80 2.23 1.74 -0.10
C ILE A 80 2.27 3.21 -0.44
N SER A 81 3.21 3.95 0.12
CA SER A 81 3.32 5.39 -0.05
C SER A 81 4.70 5.80 -0.51
N ASP A 82 4.77 6.73 -1.46
CA ASP A 82 6.00 7.51 -1.64
C ASP A 82 6.18 8.47 -0.47
N ILE A 83 7.38 9.01 -0.34
CA ILE A 83 7.74 10.04 0.64
C ILE A 83 7.75 11.43 -0.01
N ASN A 84 8.37 11.56 -1.18
CA ASN A 84 8.61 12.84 -1.82
C ASN A 84 7.40 13.27 -2.68
N MET A 85 6.38 13.78 -2.03
CA MET A 85 5.16 14.27 -2.67
C MET A 85 4.95 15.76 -2.36
N PRO A 86 4.37 16.54 -3.30
CA PRO A 86 4.04 17.93 -3.05
C PRO A 86 2.91 18.09 -2.03
N LEU A 87 2.79 19.25 -1.43
CA LEU A 87 1.79 19.67 -0.46
C LEU A 87 1.91 18.93 0.88
N LEU A 88 1.76 17.63 0.90
CA LEU A 88 1.87 16.78 2.07
C LEU A 88 2.80 15.61 1.74
N ASN A 89 4.00 15.59 2.30
CA ASN A 89 4.95 14.51 2.06
C ASN A 89 4.56 13.23 2.81
N GLY A 90 5.22 12.11 2.49
CA GLY A 90 4.88 10.81 3.05
C GLY A 90 5.03 10.72 4.57
N PHE A 91 5.99 11.42 5.17
CA PHE A 91 6.16 11.48 6.62
C PHE A 91 5.03 12.23 7.30
N GLU A 92 4.69 13.42 6.77
CA GLU A 92 3.60 14.25 7.28
C GLU A 92 2.25 13.52 7.15
N LEU A 93 2.03 12.86 6.02
CA LEU A 93 0.83 12.04 5.81
C LEU A 93 0.75 10.90 6.84
N ARG A 94 1.83 10.14 7.02
CA ARG A 94 1.84 9.04 7.99
C ARG A 94 1.62 9.54 9.40
N GLN A 95 2.21 10.66 9.77
CA GLN A 95 1.99 11.31 11.05
C GLN A 95 0.51 11.68 11.24
N SER A 96 -0.13 12.25 10.23
CA SER A 96 -1.56 12.59 10.26
C SER A 96 -2.45 11.37 10.43
N ILE A 97 -2.13 10.26 9.76
CA ILE A 97 -2.84 8.98 9.92
C ILE A 97 -2.69 8.44 11.33
N CYS A 98 -1.48 8.45 11.89
CA CYS A 98 -1.22 7.98 13.25
C CYS A 98 -1.91 8.83 14.31
N ALA A 99 -2.03 10.14 14.10
CA ALA A 99 -2.67 11.08 15.03
C ALA A 99 -4.21 11.04 14.96
N ASP A 100 -4.79 10.51 13.90
CA ASP A 100 -6.25 10.40 13.77
C ASP A 100 -6.79 9.37 14.78
N PRO A 101 -7.83 9.70 15.56
CA PRO A 101 -8.35 8.83 16.62
C PRO A 101 -8.90 7.48 16.12
N VAL A 102 -9.33 7.42 14.87
CA VAL A 102 -9.87 6.20 14.24
C VAL A 102 -8.78 5.46 13.48
N LEU A 103 -8.10 6.16 12.58
CA LEU A 103 -7.09 5.55 11.70
C LEU A 103 -5.85 5.09 12.47
N GLY A 104 -5.45 5.84 13.49
CA GLY A 104 -4.29 5.51 14.32
C GLY A 104 -4.43 4.21 15.12
N LYS A 105 -5.65 3.69 15.28
CA LYS A 105 -5.92 2.40 15.92
C LYS A 105 -5.96 1.21 14.95
N ARG A 106 -5.95 1.48 13.65
CA ARG A 106 -5.96 0.42 12.64
C ARG A 106 -4.58 -0.23 12.52
N ASN A 107 -4.57 -1.55 12.34
CA ASN A 107 -3.36 -2.34 12.16
C ASN A 107 -3.04 -2.59 10.67
N THR A 108 -3.44 -1.67 9.79
CA THR A 108 -3.15 -1.79 8.36
C THR A 108 -1.64 -1.68 8.13
N PRO A 109 -1.01 -2.67 7.46
CA PRO A 109 0.38 -2.56 7.08
C PRO A 109 0.64 -1.32 6.23
N TYR A 110 1.68 -0.58 6.59
CA TYR A 110 2.07 0.66 5.92
C TYR A 110 3.55 0.60 5.55
N VAL A 111 3.88 0.73 4.28
CA VAL A 111 5.26 0.71 3.81
C VAL A 111 5.56 1.94 2.97
N PHE A 112 6.80 2.42 3.06
CA PHE A 112 7.32 3.40 2.13
C PHE A 112 8.03 2.72 0.96
N LEU A 113 7.77 3.23 -0.23
CA LEU A 113 8.45 2.88 -1.48
C LEU A 113 8.85 4.19 -2.16
N THR A 114 10.13 4.56 -2.06
CA THR A 114 10.60 5.89 -2.43
C THR A 114 11.85 5.87 -3.31
N THR A 115 12.04 6.93 -4.09
CA THR A 115 13.28 7.17 -4.82
C THR A 115 14.32 7.84 -3.92
N GLY A 116 15.51 7.32 -3.92
CA GLY A 116 16.68 7.97 -3.32
C GLY A 116 16.72 7.97 -1.80
N GLY A 117 17.92 7.86 -1.31
CA GLY A 117 18.21 8.07 0.09
C GLY A 117 18.01 6.86 0.98
N SER A 118 18.94 5.91 0.88
CA SER A 118 19.26 5.02 2.01
C SER A 118 19.98 5.80 3.12
N ASN A 119 19.61 7.07 3.32
CA ASN A 119 20.08 7.83 4.48
C ASN A 119 19.44 7.19 5.71
N GLN A 120 20.27 6.70 6.62
CA GLN A 120 19.81 6.02 7.84
C GLN A 120 18.84 6.88 8.65
N ASP A 121 19.05 8.20 8.69
CA ASP A 121 18.16 9.12 9.40
C ASP A 121 16.73 9.12 8.81
N TYR A 122 16.61 8.94 7.50
CA TYR A 122 15.32 8.82 6.82
C TYR A 122 14.61 7.52 7.20
N VAL A 123 15.34 6.43 7.19
CA VAL A 123 14.83 5.10 7.59
C VAL A 123 14.41 5.13 9.06
N ASP A 124 15.25 5.66 9.94
CA ASP A 124 14.95 5.77 11.38
C ASP A 124 13.71 6.63 11.63
N SER A 125 13.57 7.73 10.88
CA SER A 125 12.38 8.60 10.96
C SER A 125 11.11 7.87 10.52
N ALA A 126 11.19 7.05 9.48
CA ALA A 126 10.07 6.23 9.02
C ALA A 126 9.62 5.24 10.10
N PHE A 127 10.55 4.49 10.66
CA PHE A 127 10.22 3.49 11.69
C PHE A 127 9.70 4.11 13.01
N LYS A 128 10.08 5.34 13.34
CA LYS A 128 9.47 6.10 14.44
C LYS A 128 7.98 6.39 14.22
N LEU A 129 7.53 6.39 12.97
CA LEU A 129 6.12 6.53 12.59
C LEU A 129 5.40 5.18 12.46
N SER A 130 5.97 4.12 13.02
CA SER A 130 5.39 2.78 13.01
C SER A 130 5.06 2.25 11.61
N VAL A 131 5.95 2.51 10.64
CA VAL A 131 5.85 1.86 9.34
C VAL A 131 6.37 0.41 9.42
N ASN A 132 5.84 -0.45 8.58
CA ASN A 132 6.14 -1.88 8.56
C ASN A 132 7.24 -2.24 7.58
N GLY A 133 7.67 -1.31 6.74
CA GLY A 133 8.74 -1.48 5.78
C GLY A 133 9.15 -0.18 5.11
N PHE A 134 10.39 -0.15 4.66
CA PHE A 134 10.97 0.95 3.91
C PHE A 134 11.73 0.36 2.72
N PHE A 135 11.32 0.70 1.52
CA PHE A 135 11.87 0.16 0.29
C PHE A 135 12.30 1.29 -0.66
N VAL A 136 13.38 1.03 -1.38
CA VAL A 136 13.83 1.92 -2.46
C VAL A 136 13.21 1.44 -3.76
N LYS A 137 12.68 2.37 -4.56
CA LYS A 137 12.11 2.06 -5.88
C LYS A 137 13.18 1.41 -6.77
N PRO A 138 12.92 0.21 -7.30
CA PRO A 138 13.86 -0.44 -8.23
C PRO A 138 14.04 0.34 -9.53
N VAL A 139 15.11 0.03 -10.24
CA VAL A 139 15.41 0.66 -11.54
C VAL A 139 14.79 -0.12 -12.71
N THR A 140 14.71 -1.46 -12.59
CA THR A 140 14.19 -2.33 -13.65
C THR A 140 12.78 -2.81 -13.34
N PHE A 141 12.00 -3.05 -14.38
CA PHE A 141 10.66 -3.62 -14.24
C PHE A 141 10.66 -5.00 -13.57
N ASN A 142 11.63 -5.84 -13.89
CA ASN A 142 11.77 -7.17 -13.29
C ASN A 142 12.07 -7.09 -11.78
N ASP A 143 12.86 -6.12 -11.35
CA ASP A 143 13.13 -5.91 -9.92
C ASP A 143 11.90 -5.39 -9.19
N TYR A 144 11.05 -4.58 -9.85
CA TYR A 144 9.74 -4.21 -9.32
C TYR A 144 8.84 -5.43 -9.14
N ILE A 145 8.74 -6.30 -10.14
CA ILE A 145 7.95 -7.55 -10.05
C ILE A 145 8.42 -8.38 -8.85
N LYS A 146 9.72 -8.54 -8.68
CA LYS A 146 10.30 -9.28 -7.57
C LYS A 146 9.94 -8.63 -6.22
N LEU A 147 10.18 -7.33 -6.07
CA LEU A 147 9.91 -6.61 -4.84
C LEU A 147 8.43 -6.67 -4.44
N ILE A 148 7.53 -6.38 -5.36
CA ILE A 148 6.09 -6.39 -5.08
C ILE A 148 5.59 -7.82 -4.81
N SER A 149 6.14 -8.83 -5.49
CA SER A 149 5.84 -10.25 -5.18
C SER A 149 6.24 -10.62 -3.75
N GLU A 150 7.40 -10.17 -3.29
CA GLU A 150 7.88 -10.42 -1.94
C GLU A 150 7.02 -9.69 -0.89
N ILE A 151 6.68 -8.42 -1.12
CA ILE A 151 5.84 -7.62 -0.22
C ILE A 151 4.44 -8.26 -0.11
N LEU A 152 3.79 -8.52 -1.23
CA LEU A 152 2.45 -9.12 -1.22
C LEU A 152 2.46 -10.53 -0.63
N GLY A 153 3.44 -11.35 -0.99
CA GLY A 153 3.60 -12.70 -0.46
C GLY A 153 3.73 -12.71 1.06
N TYR A 154 4.54 -11.81 1.61
CA TYR A 154 4.69 -11.67 3.07
C TYR A 154 3.36 -11.34 3.75
N TRP A 155 2.66 -10.31 3.30
CA TRP A 155 1.41 -9.88 3.93
C TRP A 155 0.24 -10.83 3.67
N LYS A 156 0.24 -11.56 2.55
CA LYS A 156 -0.75 -12.61 2.27
C LYS A 156 -0.61 -13.83 3.20
N THR A 157 0.58 -14.10 3.68
CA THR A 157 0.87 -15.24 4.57
C THR A 157 0.96 -14.84 6.04
N SER A 158 1.27 -13.57 6.32
CA SER A 158 1.36 -13.05 7.69
C SER A 158 -0.01 -13.03 8.37
N LEU A 159 -0.02 -13.37 9.66
CA LEU A 159 -1.19 -13.20 10.51
C LEU A 159 -1.18 -11.78 11.10
N ALA A 160 -2.29 -11.06 10.96
CA ALA A 160 -2.45 -9.75 11.57
C ALA A 160 -3.06 -9.87 12.98
N PRO A 161 -2.70 -8.99 13.92
CA PRO A 161 -3.42 -8.85 15.19
C PRO A 161 -4.88 -8.51 14.92
N GLN A 162 -5.76 -9.07 15.71
CA GLN A 162 -7.20 -8.76 15.67
C GLN A 162 -7.54 -7.60 16.58
#